data_2558da4f94fca0f7da931e89ea3225d6
#
_entry.id   2558da4f94fca0f7da931e89ea3225d6
#
_cell.length_a   1.000
_cell.length_b   1.000
_cell.length_c   1.000
_cell.angle_alpha   90.00
_cell.angle_beta   90.00
_cell.angle_gamma   90.00
#
_symmetry.space_group_name_H-M   'P 1'
#
loop_
_entity.id
_entity.type
_entity.pdbx_description
1 polymer ?
#
loop_
_entity_poly.entity_id
_entity_poly.type
_entity_poly.pdbx_seq_one_letter_code
_entity_poly.pdbx_strand_id
1 'polypeptide(L)'
;MILVYKQFILKNKDIDILKFKIDDGMYGDYELTILETYNMSPSLYPIALENGDSEALLEWLKQRNIPKNRAFVNEILGSLELTRNDLIGILTVGKGLSLNDPYWVVETDFKGEYKNYNLYDNAFNESIAEIAFTGRGRNDGVGNIAELSTNGTLNKAWRRIDGDVVLYKGNVQRYNTGGYEPYAEYYAYKVAEQMGLNVVAYDLDMWHCQLASVCKLFTNIDTSFVPVSRFLKRFNLRSVVEFYRSLGDEFYQDFCSMMVFDALICNVDRHLNNFGVLVDNRTNKIKCMAPLFDHGNCMFNKPKEDLYESTYTFEKHINTLYPTLWNSFEKNIKYFMSERQRQELSRVLGFALPKHDKYNVSDDKLNVLNHVLQNRVKSILDNCVL
;
A
#
# COMPACT_ATOMS: atom_id res chain seq x y z
N MET A 1 23.38 -24.71 23.70
CA MET A 1 22.53 -24.11 22.65
C MET A 1 23.34 -22.97 22.07
N ILE A 2 23.74 -23.04 20.81
CA ILE A 2 24.52 -21.97 20.17
C ILE A 2 23.49 -20.91 19.79
N LEU A 3 23.53 -19.73 20.43
CA LEU A 3 22.80 -18.57 20.01
C LEU A 3 23.32 -18.21 18.61
N VAL A 4 22.44 -18.32 17.58
CA VAL A 4 22.78 -17.89 16.25
C VAL A 4 22.57 -16.38 16.22
N TYR A 5 23.62 -15.63 16.02
CA TYR A 5 23.54 -14.20 15.81
C TYR A 5 24.12 -13.83 14.47
N LYS A 6 23.62 -12.75 13.89
CA LYS A 6 24.13 -12.20 12.63
C LYS A 6 24.31 -10.69 12.72
N GLN A 7 25.38 -10.18 12.12
CA GLN A 7 25.69 -8.76 12.12
C GLN A 7 25.39 -8.15 10.74
N PHE A 8 24.79 -6.97 10.80
CA PHE A 8 24.35 -6.25 9.61
C PHE A 8 24.74 -4.77 9.70
N ILE A 9 24.76 -4.13 8.53
CA ILE A 9 24.86 -2.67 8.38
C ILE A 9 23.55 -2.16 7.75
N LEU A 10 22.89 -1.21 8.41
CA LEU A 10 21.84 -0.40 7.80
C LEU A 10 22.50 0.66 6.94
N LYS A 11 22.04 0.79 5.70
CA LYS A 11 22.55 1.77 4.72
C LYS A 11 21.41 2.58 4.11
N ASN A 12 21.71 3.82 3.77
CA ASN A 12 20.93 4.65 2.86
C ASN A 12 21.71 4.73 1.54
N LYS A 13 21.24 4.02 0.50
CA LYS A 13 22.04 3.77 -0.70
C LYS A 13 23.41 3.19 -0.29
N ASP A 14 24.51 3.82 -0.67
CA ASP A 14 25.87 3.35 -0.33
C ASP A 14 26.43 3.95 0.97
N ILE A 15 25.66 4.80 1.67
CA ILE A 15 26.09 5.43 2.93
C ILE A 15 25.78 4.52 4.11
N ASP A 16 26.79 4.10 4.86
CA ASP A 16 26.64 3.36 6.09
C ASP A 16 26.04 4.25 7.19
N ILE A 17 24.97 3.78 7.83
CA ILE A 17 24.28 4.53 8.90
C ILE A 17 24.69 3.95 10.26
N LEU A 18 24.42 2.68 10.48
CA LEU A 18 24.76 2.00 11.74
C LEU A 18 25.00 0.51 11.52
N LYS A 19 25.78 -0.08 12.40
CA LYS A 19 26.01 -1.52 12.50
C LYS A 19 25.23 -2.07 13.68
N PHE A 20 24.59 -3.21 13.48
CA PHE A 20 23.82 -3.88 14.51
C PHE A 20 23.95 -5.39 14.42
N LYS A 21 23.61 -6.08 15.50
CA LYS A 21 23.44 -7.54 15.51
C LYS A 21 21.99 -7.89 15.83
N ILE A 22 21.53 -9.00 15.28
CA ILE A 22 20.28 -9.65 15.66
C ILE A 22 20.63 -11.01 16.26
N ASP A 23 20.17 -11.23 17.47
CA ASP A 23 20.23 -12.52 18.15
C ASP A 23 18.88 -13.23 17.94
N ASP A 24 18.92 -14.48 17.48
CA ASP A 24 17.73 -15.34 17.34
C ASP A 24 17.45 -15.98 18.71
N GLY A 25 16.42 -15.46 19.37
CA GLY A 25 15.91 -16.01 20.61
C GLY A 25 15.02 -17.24 20.40
N MET A 26 14.65 -17.91 21.49
CA MET A 26 13.69 -19.01 21.40
C MET A 26 12.32 -18.49 20.93
N TYR A 27 11.70 -19.24 20.01
CA TYR A 27 10.32 -18.99 19.49
C TYR A 27 10.13 -17.73 18.61
N GLY A 28 11.23 -17.18 18.03
CA GLY A 28 11.16 -16.00 17.16
C GLY A 28 11.11 -14.66 17.92
N ASP A 29 11.54 -14.69 19.18
CA ASP A 29 11.83 -13.48 19.95
C ASP A 29 13.23 -13.00 19.56
N TYR A 30 13.26 -12.02 18.67
CA TYR A 30 14.51 -11.41 18.21
C TYR A 30 14.92 -10.27 19.13
N GLU A 31 16.22 -10.26 19.50
CA GLU A 31 16.84 -9.13 20.16
C GLU A 31 17.81 -8.44 19.20
N LEU A 32 17.74 -7.10 19.17
CA LEU A 32 18.62 -6.29 18.34
C LEU A 32 19.49 -5.39 19.23
N THR A 33 20.79 -5.40 18.95
CA THR A 33 21.76 -4.52 19.62
C THR A 33 22.48 -3.67 18.57
N ILE A 34 22.43 -2.34 18.70
CA ILE A 34 23.25 -1.43 17.91
C ILE A 34 24.69 -1.52 18.43
N LEU A 35 25.63 -1.83 17.54
CA LEU A 35 27.05 -2.03 17.85
C LEU A 35 27.86 -0.76 17.58
N GLU A 36 27.55 -0.05 16.49
CA GLU A 36 28.30 1.12 16.04
C GLU A 36 27.38 2.06 15.24
N THR A 37 27.57 3.34 15.40
CA THR A 37 26.88 4.39 14.61
C THR A 37 27.90 5.11 13.75
N TYR A 38 27.79 4.93 12.42
CA TYR A 38 28.71 5.54 11.45
C TYR A 38 28.32 6.98 11.11
N ASN A 39 27.02 7.26 11.13
CA ASN A 39 26.48 8.57 10.77
C ASN A 39 25.32 8.94 11.68
N MET A 40 25.35 10.16 12.21
CA MET A 40 24.33 10.71 13.12
C MET A 40 23.41 11.74 12.45
N SER A 41 23.55 11.98 11.15
CA SER A 41 22.69 12.96 10.46
C SER A 41 21.25 12.46 10.38
N PRO A 42 20.26 13.14 10.97
CA PRO A 42 18.86 12.72 10.94
C PRO A 42 18.31 12.56 9.51
N SER A 43 18.84 13.32 8.55
CA SER A 43 18.41 13.23 7.14
C SER A 43 18.78 11.91 6.45
N LEU A 44 19.66 11.11 7.04
CA LEU A 44 20.06 9.80 6.51
C LEU A 44 19.28 8.63 7.12
N TYR A 45 18.58 8.85 8.23
CA TYR A 45 17.83 7.81 8.91
C TYR A 45 16.42 7.67 8.33
N PRO A 46 15.85 6.45 8.35
CA PRO A 46 14.40 6.29 8.18
C PRO A 46 13.66 7.16 9.21
N ILE A 47 12.60 7.85 8.80
CA ILE A 47 11.85 8.79 9.67
C ILE A 47 11.42 8.13 11.00
N ALA A 48 11.07 6.84 10.98
CA ALA A 48 10.74 6.09 12.19
C ALA A 48 11.91 5.84 13.14
N LEU A 49 13.15 6.17 12.74
CA LEU A 49 14.38 5.89 13.48
C LEU A 49 15.17 7.17 13.84
N GLU A 50 14.50 8.31 13.94
CA GLU A 50 15.16 9.58 14.26
C GLU A 50 16.09 9.51 15.49
N ASN A 51 15.78 8.65 16.45
CA ASN A 51 16.55 8.45 17.68
C ASN A 51 17.47 7.21 17.67
N GLY A 52 17.46 6.41 16.58
CA GLY A 52 18.38 5.27 16.42
C GLY A 52 18.34 4.22 17.53
N ASP A 53 17.19 4.02 18.21
CA ASP A 53 17.09 3.01 19.26
C ASP A 53 16.92 1.60 18.70
N SER A 54 17.36 0.60 19.46
CA SER A 54 17.38 -0.80 19.05
C SER A 54 15.98 -1.38 18.87
N GLU A 55 15.02 -0.97 19.68
CA GLU A 55 13.62 -1.45 19.60
C GLU A 55 12.92 -0.87 18.37
N ALA A 56 13.07 0.43 18.14
CA ALA A 56 12.52 1.09 16.93
C ALA A 56 13.13 0.50 15.65
N LEU A 57 14.42 0.20 15.64
CA LEU A 57 15.09 -0.45 14.51
C LEU A 57 14.54 -1.87 14.27
N LEU A 58 14.39 -2.67 15.32
CA LEU A 58 13.83 -4.02 15.20
C LEU A 58 12.40 -3.98 14.65
N GLU A 59 11.55 -3.09 15.15
CA GLU A 59 10.19 -2.92 14.65
C GLU A 59 10.16 -2.42 13.20
N TRP A 60 11.07 -1.53 12.82
CA TRP A 60 11.21 -1.07 11.44
C TRP A 60 11.60 -2.23 10.50
N LEU A 61 12.53 -3.11 10.92
CA LEU A 61 12.93 -4.29 10.17
C LEU A 61 11.79 -5.31 10.03
N LYS A 62 11.05 -5.58 11.11
CA LYS A 62 9.88 -6.47 11.09
C LYS A 62 8.81 -6.00 10.08
N GLN A 63 8.63 -4.70 9.95
CA GLN A 63 7.66 -4.12 9.02
C GLN A 63 8.13 -4.12 7.55
N ARG A 64 9.39 -4.42 7.29
CA ARG A 64 9.97 -4.67 5.96
C ARG A 64 9.93 -6.14 5.57
N ASN A 65 9.22 -6.92 6.34
CA ASN A 65 9.05 -8.34 6.11
C ASN A 65 7.67 -8.62 5.49
N ILE A 66 7.57 -9.69 4.74
CA ILE A 66 6.31 -10.13 4.13
C ILE A 66 5.24 -10.36 5.21
N PRO A 67 4.01 -9.79 5.07
CA PRO A 67 2.96 -9.99 6.06
C PRO A 67 2.57 -11.47 6.21
N LYS A 68 2.43 -11.92 7.47
CA LYS A 68 2.09 -13.33 7.77
C LYS A 68 0.76 -13.81 7.18
N ASN A 69 -0.16 -12.89 6.91
CA ASN A 69 -1.49 -13.15 6.33
C ASN A 69 -1.55 -12.88 4.82
N ARG A 70 -0.43 -12.58 4.15
CA ARG A 70 -0.39 -12.42 2.70
C ARG A 70 -0.71 -13.73 2.00
N ALA A 71 -1.44 -13.65 0.89
CA ALA A 71 -1.67 -14.80 0.03
C ALA A 71 -0.33 -15.42 -0.42
N PHE A 72 -0.27 -16.74 -0.41
CA PHE A 72 0.89 -17.52 -0.84
C PHE A 72 2.21 -17.24 -0.10
N VAL A 73 2.14 -16.70 1.12
CA VAL A 73 3.34 -16.40 1.91
C VAL A 73 4.21 -17.64 2.17
N ASN A 74 3.60 -18.82 2.38
CA ASN A 74 4.35 -20.05 2.59
C ASN A 74 5.03 -20.54 1.31
N GLU A 75 4.34 -20.40 0.18
CA GLU A 75 4.84 -20.76 -1.14
C GLU A 75 6.02 -19.85 -1.52
N ILE A 76 5.91 -18.54 -1.28
CA ILE A 76 7.00 -17.59 -1.51
C ILE A 76 8.21 -17.94 -0.62
N LEU A 77 8.01 -18.03 0.68
CA LEU A 77 9.11 -18.27 1.62
C LEU A 77 9.71 -19.68 1.44
N GLY A 78 8.86 -20.69 1.24
CA GLY A 78 9.31 -22.07 1.01
C GLY A 78 10.16 -22.22 -0.27
N SER A 79 9.86 -21.45 -1.33
CA SER A 79 10.68 -21.42 -2.54
C SER A 79 12.07 -20.79 -2.36
N LEU A 80 12.27 -20.10 -1.24
CA LEU A 80 13.54 -19.49 -0.80
C LEU A 80 14.19 -20.25 0.36
N GLU A 81 13.64 -21.41 0.73
CA GLU A 81 14.06 -22.20 1.90
C GLU A 81 13.91 -21.44 3.24
N LEU A 82 12.96 -20.49 3.30
CA LEU A 82 12.70 -19.63 4.46
C LEU A 82 11.37 -20.00 5.14
N THR A 83 11.19 -19.55 6.38
CA THR A 83 9.94 -19.63 7.14
C THR A 83 9.43 -18.25 7.55
N ARG A 84 8.15 -18.17 7.98
CA ARG A 84 7.52 -16.89 8.39
C ARG A 84 8.19 -16.22 9.60
N ASN A 85 8.91 -16.99 10.39
CA ASN A 85 9.57 -16.52 11.61
C ASN A 85 11.08 -16.32 11.44
N ASP A 86 11.61 -16.52 10.23
CA ASP A 86 13.04 -16.37 9.95
C ASP A 86 13.36 -14.94 9.50
N LEU A 87 13.36 -14.01 10.45
CA LEU A 87 13.71 -12.61 10.17
C LEU A 87 15.14 -12.48 9.61
N ILE A 88 16.09 -13.20 10.18
CA ILE A 88 17.50 -13.16 9.78
C ILE A 88 17.66 -13.67 8.35
N GLY A 89 17.05 -14.80 8.01
CA GLY A 89 17.08 -15.36 6.66
C GLY A 89 16.42 -14.44 5.65
N ILE A 90 15.26 -13.86 5.96
CA ILE A 90 14.55 -12.93 5.08
C ILE A 90 15.38 -11.66 4.84
N LEU A 91 16.00 -11.09 5.87
CA LEU A 91 16.92 -9.95 5.72
C LEU A 91 18.17 -10.31 4.92
N THR A 92 18.71 -11.50 5.08
CA THR A 92 19.88 -11.97 4.32
C THR A 92 19.56 -12.06 2.82
N VAL A 93 18.44 -12.70 2.47
CA VAL A 93 18.03 -12.93 1.08
C VAL A 93 17.55 -11.62 0.44
N GLY A 94 16.58 -10.95 1.09
CA GLY A 94 15.94 -9.75 0.57
C GLY A 94 16.70 -8.45 0.80
N LYS A 95 17.76 -8.48 1.62
CA LYS A 95 18.56 -7.30 2.03
C LYS A 95 17.71 -6.15 2.59
N GLY A 96 16.52 -6.45 3.09
CA GLY A 96 15.57 -5.44 3.53
C GLY A 96 15.22 -4.39 2.47
N LEU A 97 15.46 -4.65 1.19
CA LEU A 97 15.13 -3.76 0.09
C LEU A 97 13.61 -3.53 -0.01
N SER A 98 13.20 -2.32 -0.37
CA SER A 98 11.81 -1.94 -0.56
C SER A 98 11.64 -1.00 -1.74
N LEU A 99 10.47 -1.03 -2.36
CA LEU A 99 10.06 -0.03 -3.35
C LEU A 99 9.51 1.26 -2.72
N ASN A 100 9.49 1.34 -1.38
CA ASN A 100 9.00 2.53 -0.68
C ASN A 100 10.11 3.54 -0.35
N ASP A 101 11.38 3.11 -0.29
CA ASP A 101 12.49 3.94 0.18
C ASP A 101 13.87 3.39 -0.24
N PRO A 102 14.98 4.15 -0.08
CA PRO A 102 16.32 3.74 -0.51
C PRO A 102 17.12 2.97 0.55
N TYR A 103 16.50 2.58 1.66
CA TYR A 103 17.20 1.88 2.72
C TYR A 103 17.32 0.39 2.45
N TRP A 104 18.45 -0.18 2.86
CA TRP A 104 18.70 -1.60 2.81
C TRP A 104 19.62 -2.06 3.94
N VAL A 105 19.69 -3.37 4.11
CA VAL A 105 20.45 -4.03 5.18
C VAL A 105 21.35 -5.08 4.55
N VAL A 106 22.63 -5.01 4.82
CA VAL A 106 23.62 -5.95 4.29
C VAL A 106 24.45 -6.56 5.41
N GLU A 107 24.98 -7.74 5.16
CA GLU A 107 25.95 -8.36 6.07
C GLU A 107 27.23 -7.54 6.11
N THR A 108 27.96 -7.61 7.22
CA THR A 108 29.16 -6.77 7.44
C THR A 108 30.32 -7.03 6.48
N ASP A 109 30.37 -8.20 5.85
CA ASP A 109 31.37 -8.58 4.85
C ASP A 109 30.91 -8.37 3.40
N PHE A 110 29.68 -7.90 3.20
CA PHE A 110 29.09 -7.66 1.88
C PHE A 110 29.80 -6.53 1.14
N LYS A 111 30.15 -6.75 -0.14
CA LYS A 111 30.95 -5.82 -0.97
C LYS A 111 30.18 -5.18 -2.14
N GLY A 112 28.85 -5.40 -2.22
CA GLY A 112 28.05 -4.86 -3.31
C GLY A 112 27.71 -3.38 -3.13
N GLU A 113 27.43 -2.69 -4.24
CA GLU A 113 26.94 -1.31 -4.30
C GLU A 113 25.43 -1.28 -4.52
N TYR A 114 24.72 -0.31 -3.92
CA TYR A 114 23.26 -0.18 -3.98
C TYR A 114 22.70 -0.19 -5.41
N LYS A 115 23.42 0.44 -6.36
CA LYS A 115 23.00 0.51 -7.77
C LYS A 115 22.76 -0.87 -8.42
N ASN A 116 23.47 -1.92 -7.93
CA ASN A 116 23.40 -3.27 -8.49
C ASN A 116 22.28 -4.13 -7.85
N TYR A 117 21.63 -3.64 -6.80
CA TYR A 117 20.65 -4.41 -6.03
C TYR A 117 19.31 -3.71 -5.82
N ASN A 118 19.25 -2.37 -5.95
CA ASN A 118 18.02 -1.64 -5.70
C ASN A 118 16.87 -2.14 -6.59
N LEU A 119 15.64 -2.05 -6.06
CA LEU A 119 14.44 -2.54 -6.75
C LEU A 119 13.93 -1.57 -7.83
N TYR A 120 14.45 -0.35 -7.90
CA TYR A 120 14.01 0.65 -8.88
C TYR A 120 14.58 0.39 -10.27
N ASP A 121 15.85 -0.04 -10.35
CA ASP A 121 16.60 -0.11 -11.61
C ASP A 121 16.88 -1.56 -12.06
N ASN A 122 16.87 -2.51 -11.12
CA ASN A 122 17.28 -3.89 -11.40
C ASN A 122 16.10 -4.82 -11.69
N ALA A 123 16.35 -5.90 -12.41
CA ALA A 123 15.36 -6.91 -12.74
C ALA A 123 14.84 -7.63 -11.48
N PHE A 124 13.56 -7.98 -11.51
CA PHE A 124 12.94 -8.82 -10.48
C PHE A 124 13.10 -10.30 -10.81
N ASN A 125 12.97 -11.14 -9.78
CA ASN A 125 12.88 -12.58 -9.95
C ASN A 125 11.45 -12.93 -10.40
N GLU A 126 11.26 -13.16 -11.69
CA GLU A 126 9.96 -13.47 -12.31
C GLU A 126 9.35 -14.78 -11.77
N SER A 127 10.18 -15.78 -11.42
CA SER A 127 9.68 -17.04 -10.84
C SER A 127 9.05 -16.81 -9.47
N ILE A 128 9.65 -15.96 -8.63
CA ILE A 128 9.06 -15.56 -7.35
C ILE A 128 7.81 -14.70 -7.54
N ALA A 129 7.81 -13.80 -8.51
CA ALA A 129 6.64 -12.99 -8.86
C ALA A 129 5.46 -13.88 -9.28
N GLU A 130 5.71 -14.93 -10.09
CA GLU A 130 4.69 -15.93 -10.46
C GLU A 130 4.16 -16.68 -9.24
N ILE A 131 5.04 -17.17 -8.35
CA ILE A 131 4.62 -17.84 -7.12
C ILE A 131 3.78 -16.90 -6.24
N ALA A 132 4.19 -15.64 -6.12
CA ALA A 132 3.49 -14.65 -5.30
C ALA A 132 2.10 -14.28 -5.84
N PHE A 133 1.88 -14.42 -7.14
CA PHE A 133 0.61 -14.13 -7.80
C PHE A 133 -0.30 -15.36 -7.91
N THR A 134 0.26 -16.54 -8.19
CA THR A 134 -0.52 -17.76 -8.50
C THR A 134 -0.53 -18.79 -7.36
N GLY A 135 0.42 -18.72 -6.43
CA GLY A 135 0.71 -19.78 -5.45
C GLY A 135 1.35 -21.03 -6.06
N ARG A 136 1.82 -20.95 -7.30
CA ARG A 136 2.37 -22.08 -8.05
C ARG A 136 3.68 -21.68 -8.74
N GLY A 137 4.54 -22.66 -8.94
CA GLY A 137 5.83 -22.44 -9.60
C GLY A 137 6.98 -22.97 -8.76
N ARG A 138 8.18 -22.82 -9.28
CA ARG A 138 9.45 -23.17 -8.64
C ARG A 138 10.41 -22.01 -8.83
N ASN A 139 11.14 -21.67 -7.79
CA ASN A 139 12.20 -20.67 -7.91
C ASN A 139 13.41 -21.26 -8.63
N ASP A 140 13.56 -20.90 -9.87
CA ASP A 140 14.70 -21.22 -10.75
C ASP A 140 15.27 -19.96 -11.43
N GLY A 141 14.73 -18.79 -11.03
CA GLY A 141 15.06 -17.50 -11.60
C GLY A 141 16.15 -16.74 -10.85
N VAL A 142 16.63 -15.70 -11.50
CA VAL A 142 17.60 -14.73 -10.98
C VAL A 142 16.95 -13.37 -10.91
N GLY A 143 17.42 -12.51 -10.01
CA GLY A 143 16.92 -11.14 -9.85
C GLY A 143 16.54 -10.82 -8.41
N ASN A 144 16.18 -9.56 -8.21
CA ASN A 144 15.78 -9.07 -6.87
C ASN A 144 14.35 -9.50 -6.53
N ILE A 145 14.08 -9.64 -5.23
CA ILE A 145 12.80 -10.12 -4.72
C ILE A 145 12.08 -8.95 -4.03
N ALA A 146 11.17 -8.30 -4.76
CA ALA A 146 10.35 -7.22 -4.22
C ALA A 146 9.25 -7.72 -3.26
N GLU A 147 8.84 -8.97 -3.42
CA GLU A 147 7.73 -9.60 -2.70
C GLU A 147 7.98 -9.71 -1.19
N LEU A 148 9.25 -9.85 -0.77
CA LEU A 148 9.62 -9.98 0.63
C LEU A 148 9.31 -8.75 1.49
N SER A 149 9.20 -7.56 0.88
CA SER A 149 8.86 -6.31 1.59
C SER A 149 7.52 -5.71 1.14
N THR A 150 6.73 -6.44 0.33
CA THR A 150 5.46 -5.95 -0.21
C THR A 150 4.31 -6.20 0.76
N ASN A 151 3.67 -5.13 1.22
CA ASN A 151 2.56 -5.17 2.17
C ASN A 151 1.23 -5.61 1.54
N GLY A 152 0.26 -5.95 2.40
CA GLY A 152 -1.12 -6.29 2.06
C GLY A 152 -1.38 -7.79 1.91
N THR A 153 -2.66 -8.17 1.93
CA THR A 153 -3.11 -9.57 2.06
C THR A 153 -3.37 -10.29 0.75
N LEU A 154 -3.68 -9.54 -0.33
CA LEU A 154 -4.00 -10.11 -1.64
C LEU A 154 -2.77 -10.75 -2.30
N ASN A 155 -3.03 -11.68 -3.22
CA ASN A 155 -2.01 -12.13 -4.17
C ASN A 155 -1.60 -10.95 -5.06
N LYS A 156 -0.33 -10.70 -5.13
CA LYS A 156 0.24 -9.58 -5.88
C LYS A 156 1.69 -9.84 -6.23
N ALA A 157 2.13 -9.24 -7.33
CA ALA A 157 3.52 -9.33 -7.77
C ALA A 157 3.97 -8.03 -8.43
N TRP A 158 5.21 -7.66 -8.16
CA TRP A 158 5.89 -6.61 -8.88
C TRP A 158 6.54 -7.18 -10.14
N ARG A 159 6.35 -6.49 -11.24
CA ARG A 159 6.92 -6.85 -12.53
C ARG A 159 7.59 -5.64 -13.17
N ARG A 160 8.52 -5.92 -14.08
CA ARG A 160 9.10 -4.88 -14.93
C ARG A 160 8.57 -5.06 -16.34
N ILE A 161 7.79 -4.07 -16.82
CA ILE A 161 7.15 -4.11 -18.14
C ILE A 161 7.51 -2.83 -18.88
N ASP A 162 8.12 -2.97 -20.05
CA ASP A 162 8.55 -1.86 -20.90
C ASP A 162 9.39 -0.79 -20.16
N GLY A 163 10.19 -1.24 -19.18
CA GLY A 163 11.04 -0.38 -18.34
C GLY A 163 10.35 0.15 -17.08
N ASP A 164 9.03 0.12 -16.99
CA ASP A 164 8.26 0.53 -15.82
C ASP A 164 8.20 -0.56 -14.74
N VAL A 165 8.21 -0.15 -13.48
CA VAL A 165 7.89 -1.03 -12.35
C VAL A 165 6.38 -1.00 -12.11
N VAL A 166 5.74 -2.15 -12.25
CA VAL A 166 4.28 -2.29 -12.28
C VAL A 166 3.84 -3.33 -11.26
N LEU A 167 2.83 -3.00 -10.45
CA LEU A 167 2.21 -3.91 -9.50
C LEU A 167 0.98 -4.56 -10.14
N TYR A 168 0.95 -5.88 -10.16
CA TYR A 168 -0.23 -6.70 -10.44
C TYR A 168 -0.87 -7.10 -9.11
N LYS A 169 -2.13 -6.75 -8.89
CA LYS A 169 -2.93 -7.17 -7.73
C LYS A 169 -4.10 -8.02 -8.22
N GLY A 170 -4.10 -9.28 -7.81
CA GLY A 170 -5.19 -10.21 -8.12
C GLY A 170 -6.37 -10.09 -7.17
N ASN A 171 -7.23 -11.10 -7.18
CA ASN A 171 -8.41 -11.19 -6.35
C ASN A 171 -8.28 -12.30 -5.28
N VAL A 172 -9.06 -12.21 -4.21
CA VAL A 172 -9.12 -13.26 -3.19
C VAL A 172 -10.06 -14.39 -3.64
N GLN A 173 -9.53 -15.36 -4.40
CA GLN A 173 -10.32 -16.56 -4.77
C GLN A 173 -10.64 -17.49 -3.58
N ARG A 174 -9.89 -17.39 -2.47
CA ARG A 174 -10.01 -18.32 -1.31
C ARG A 174 -11.27 -18.16 -0.47
N TYR A 175 -11.88 -16.98 -0.52
CA TYR A 175 -13.10 -16.71 0.23
C TYR A 175 -14.16 -16.32 -0.79
N ASN A 176 -15.29 -17.00 -0.85
CA ASN A 176 -16.44 -16.68 -1.70
C ASN A 176 -16.99 -15.22 -1.54
N THR A 177 -16.20 -14.33 -0.99
CA THR A 177 -16.49 -12.93 -0.71
C THR A 177 -15.64 -11.95 -1.52
N GLY A 178 -14.65 -12.42 -2.27
CA GLY A 178 -13.76 -11.62 -3.11
C GLY A 178 -13.91 -11.96 -4.60
N GLY A 179 -13.31 -11.16 -5.46
CA GLY A 179 -13.28 -11.44 -6.90
C GLY A 179 -13.46 -10.20 -7.76
N TYR A 180 -13.92 -9.10 -7.18
CA TYR A 180 -14.10 -7.82 -7.87
C TYR A 180 -13.08 -6.76 -7.46
N GLU A 181 -12.06 -7.11 -6.63
CA GLU A 181 -11.01 -6.19 -6.22
C GLU A 181 -10.34 -5.48 -7.40
N PRO A 182 -9.99 -6.15 -8.52
CA PRO A 182 -9.40 -5.46 -9.67
C PRO A 182 -10.34 -4.39 -10.25
N TYR A 183 -11.64 -4.71 -10.40
CA TYR A 183 -12.63 -3.74 -10.87
C TYR A 183 -12.83 -2.60 -9.86
N ALA A 184 -12.77 -2.89 -8.56
CA ALA A 184 -12.91 -1.88 -7.53
C ALA A 184 -11.78 -0.85 -7.58
N GLU A 185 -10.53 -1.28 -7.76
CA GLU A 185 -9.39 -0.38 -7.96
C GLU A 185 -9.58 0.48 -9.22
N TYR A 186 -9.96 -0.14 -10.34
CA TYR A 186 -10.15 0.55 -11.61
C TYR A 186 -11.28 1.59 -11.53
N TYR A 187 -12.46 1.22 -11.03
CA TYR A 187 -13.59 2.16 -10.95
C TYR A 187 -13.36 3.25 -9.90
N ALA A 188 -12.74 2.93 -8.77
CA ALA A 188 -12.39 3.93 -7.77
C ALA A 188 -11.38 4.95 -8.32
N TYR A 189 -10.38 4.49 -9.08
CA TYR A 189 -9.46 5.37 -9.81
C TYR A 189 -10.24 6.30 -10.76
N LYS A 190 -11.15 5.77 -11.57
CA LYS A 190 -11.94 6.58 -12.51
C LYS A 190 -12.79 7.65 -11.83
N VAL A 191 -13.36 7.33 -10.66
CA VAL A 191 -14.11 8.33 -9.85
C VAL A 191 -13.16 9.38 -9.28
N ALA A 192 -12.01 8.98 -8.71
CA ALA A 192 -11.03 9.92 -8.16
C ALA A 192 -10.44 10.84 -9.25
N GLU A 193 -10.15 10.28 -10.45
CA GLU A 193 -9.70 11.04 -11.62
C GLU A 193 -10.74 12.08 -12.04
N GLN A 194 -12.02 11.70 -12.07
CA GLN A 194 -13.12 12.62 -12.37
C GLN A 194 -13.27 13.73 -11.31
N MET A 195 -13.04 13.42 -10.04
CA MET A 195 -12.98 14.43 -8.97
C MET A 195 -11.77 15.38 -9.11
N GLY A 196 -10.74 14.98 -9.87
CA GLY A 196 -9.49 15.72 -10.03
C GLY A 196 -8.53 15.51 -8.85
N LEU A 197 -8.60 14.36 -8.18
CA LEU A 197 -7.73 14.02 -7.06
C LEU A 197 -6.39 13.46 -7.55
N ASN A 198 -5.33 13.65 -6.77
CA ASN A 198 -4.06 12.98 -6.99
C ASN A 198 -4.19 11.50 -6.60
N VAL A 199 -4.29 10.63 -7.59
CA VAL A 199 -4.57 9.19 -7.42
C VAL A 199 -3.66 8.35 -8.30
N VAL A 200 -3.28 7.16 -7.83
CA VAL A 200 -2.59 6.17 -8.65
C VAL A 200 -3.53 5.69 -9.75
N ALA A 201 -3.06 5.75 -10.99
CA ALA A 201 -3.81 5.26 -12.14
C ALA A 201 -3.81 3.73 -12.14
N TYR A 202 -5.00 3.14 -12.20
CA TYR A 202 -5.19 1.69 -12.30
C TYR A 202 -5.77 1.31 -13.65
N ASP A 203 -5.26 0.20 -14.19
CA ASP A 203 -5.78 -0.46 -15.37
C ASP A 203 -6.11 -1.92 -15.05
N LEU A 204 -6.71 -2.66 -15.97
CA LEU A 204 -7.02 -4.07 -15.86
C LEU A 204 -6.19 -4.88 -16.84
N ASP A 205 -5.60 -5.98 -16.39
CA ASP A 205 -4.91 -6.92 -17.25
C ASP A 205 -5.08 -8.36 -16.78
N MET A 206 -4.77 -9.31 -17.67
CA MET A 206 -4.84 -10.74 -17.40
C MET A 206 -3.43 -11.32 -17.32
N TRP A 207 -3.08 -11.89 -16.15
CA TRP A 207 -1.82 -12.59 -15.96
C TRP A 207 -2.06 -13.98 -15.37
N HIS A 208 -1.45 -15.01 -15.96
CA HIS A 208 -1.69 -16.42 -15.61
C HIS A 208 -3.18 -16.78 -15.50
N CYS A 209 -4.00 -16.34 -16.45
CA CYS A 209 -5.45 -16.54 -16.47
C CYS A 209 -6.20 -15.97 -15.25
N GLN A 210 -5.62 -15.00 -14.55
CA GLN A 210 -6.26 -14.29 -13.44
C GLN A 210 -6.33 -12.80 -13.76
N LEU A 211 -7.51 -12.20 -13.60
CA LEU A 211 -7.70 -10.76 -13.73
C LEU A 211 -6.98 -10.05 -12.59
N ALA A 212 -6.24 -9.02 -12.93
CA ALA A 212 -5.53 -8.15 -12.00
C ALA A 212 -5.85 -6.67 -12.24
N SER A 213 -5.85 -5.88 -11.18
CA SER A 213 -5.60 -4.45 -11.29
C SER A 213 -4.10 -4.21 -11.42
N VAL A 214 -3.75 -3.27 -12.30
CA VAL A 214 -2.37 -2.98 -12.65
C VAL A 214 -2.10 -1.51 -12.45
N CYS A 215 -1.03 -1.18 -11.73
CA CYS A 215 -0.64 0.21 -11.53
C CYS A 215 0.88 0.39 -11.55
N LYS A 216 1.34 1.55 -11.99
CA LYS A 216 2.76 1.90 -11.93
C LYS A 216 3.17 2.29 -10.52
N LEU A 217 4.43 2.02 -10.21
CA LEU A 217 5.07 2.50 -8.99
C LEU A 217 5.07 4.04 -8.96
N PHE A 218 4.68 4.64 -7.85
CA PHE A 218 4.64 6.09 -7.66
C PHE A 218 5.83 6.65 -6.86
N THR A 219 6.69 5.78 -6.35
CA THR A 219 7.98 6.13 -5.72
C THR A 219 9.12 5.96 -6.70
N ASN A 220 10.28 6.44 -6.34
CA ASN A 220 11.51 6.27 -7.11
C ASN A 220 12.75 6.41 -6.20
N ILE A 221 13.95 6.29 -6.77
CA ILE A 221 15.21 6.34 -6.04
C ILE A 221 15.43 7.66 -5.25
N ASP A 222 14.75 8.74 -5.64
CA ASP A 222 14.85 10.07 -5.01
C ASP A 222 13.62 10.45 -4.18
N THR A 223 12.57 9.65 -4.20
CA THR A 223 11.30 9.95 -3.52
C THR A 223 10.74 8.69 -2.85
N SER A 224 10.64 8.73 -1.53
CA SER A 224 10.05 7.67 -0.70
C SER A 224 8.58 7.90 -0.42
N PHE A 225 7.84 6.82 -0.20
CA PHE A 225 6.54 6.84 0.46
C PHE A 225 6.70 6.53 1.95
N VAL A 226 6.18 7.41 2.79
CA VAL A 226 6.13 7.19 4.24
C VAL A 226 4.68 7.21 4.69
N PRO A 227 4.13 6.08 5.18
CA PRO A 227 2.76 6.03 5.65
C PRO A 227 2.57 6.89 6.89
N VAL A 228 1.37 7.45 7.06
CA VAL A 228 1.06 8.36 8.17
C VAL A 228 1.28 7.72 9.54
N SER A 229 1.11 6.40 9.65
CA SER A 229 1.38 5.65 10.88
C SER A 229 2.76 5.90 11.47
N ARG A 230 3.76 6.24 10.63
CA ARG A 230 5.15 6.49 11.05
C ARG A 230 5.36 7.80 11.79
N PHE A 231 4.43 8.74 11.62
CA PHE A 231 4.49 10.05 12.25
C PHE A 231 3.65 10.14 13.55
N LEU A 232 2.85 9.11 13.84
CA LEU A 232 1.86 9.16 14.90
C LEU A 232 2.31 8.40 16.14
N LYS A 233 2.23 9.05 17.30
CA LYS A 233 2.36 8.41 18.62
C LYS A 233 1.06 7.75 19.09
N ARG A 234 -0.09 8.19 18.58
CA ARG A 234 -1.42 7.65 18.87
C ARG A 234 -2.19 7.46 17.57
N PHE A 235 -2.78 6.29 17.41
CA PHE A 235 -3.48 5.89 16.19
C PHE A 235 -4.97 6.25 16.26
N ASN A 236 -5.27 7.54 16.18
CA ASN A 236 -6.65 8.05 16.19
C ASN A 236 -6.82 9.22 15.20
N LEU A 237 -8.07 9.53 14.85
CA LEU A 237 -8.41 10.59 13.88
C LEU A 237 -7.82 11.95 14.26
N ARG A 238 -7.87 12.29 15.54
CA ARG A 238 -7.38 13.60 16.02
C ARG A 238 -5.88 13.76 15.71
N SER A 239 -5.07 12.75 16.02
CA SER A 239 -3.63 12.81 15.76
C SER A 239 -3.31 12.90 14.27
N VAL A 240 -4.10 12.24 13.40
CA VAL A 240 -3.95 12.36 11.95
C VAL A 240 -4.31 13.76 11.47
N VAL A 241 -5.43 14.33 11.94
CA VAL A 241 -5.84 15.70 11.59
C VAL A 241 -4.79 16.71 12.05
N GLU A 242 -4.27 16.58 13.29
CA GLU A 242 -3.22 17.44 13.83
C GLU A 242 -1.94 17.34 12.97
N PHE A 243 -1.55 16.14 12.55
CA PHE A 243 -0.40 15.94 11.68
C PHE A 243 -0.56 16.67 10.35
N TYR A 244 -1.66 16.43 9.60
CA TYR A 244 -1.84 17.09 8.29
C TYR A 244 -1.97 18.61 8.41
N ARG A 245 -2.64 19.12 9.45
CA ARG A 245 -2.71 20.57 9.73
C ARG A 245 -1.34 21.17 10.03
N SER A 246 -0.45 20.44 10.70
CA SER A 246 0.91 20.92 11.00
C SER A 246 1.78 21.05 9.75
N LEU A 247 1.45 20.34 8.67
CA LEU A 247 2.16 20.43 7.38
C LEU A 247 1.69 21.61 6.52
N GLY A 248 0.53 22.18 6.81
CA GLY A 248 -0.06 23.30 6.09
C GLY A 248 -1.43 23.02 5.52
N ASP A 249 -2.11 24.08 5.06
CA ASP A 249 -3.50 23.99 4.63
C ASP A 249 -3.69 23.06 3.41
N GLU A 250 -2.81 23.10 2.42
CA GLU A 250 -2.90 22.23 1.24
C GLU A 250 -2.89 20.74 1.60
N PHE A 251 -1.98 20.34 2.49
CA PHE A 251 -1.94 18.95 3.00
C PHE A 251 -3.23 18.57 3.73
N TYR A 252 -3.77 19.48 4.52
CA TYR A 252 -5.01 19.24 5.23
C TYR A 252 -6.20 19.13 4.28
N GLN A 253 -6.26 19.97 3.24
CA GLN A 253 -7.30 19.91 2.21
C GLN A 253 -7.22 18.61 1.38
N ASP A 254 -6.03 18.16 1.00
CA ASP A 254 -5.85 16.89 0.31
C ASP A 254 -6.30 15.70 1.18
N PHE A 255 -6.00 15.73 2.48
CA PHE A 255 -6.52 14.74 3.44
C PHE A 255 -8.05 14.80 3.53
N CYS A 256 -8.66 15.98 3.60
CA CYS A 256 -10.12 16.14 3.58
C CYS A 256 -10.74 15.57 2.28
N SER A 257 -10.11 15.82 1.12
CA SER A 257 -10.56 15.28 -0.16
C SER A 257 -10.51 13.76 -0.19
N MET A 258 -9.46 13.13 0.37
CA MET A 258 -9.40 11.68 0.56
C MET A 258 -10.56 11.16 1.41
N MET A 259 -10.86 11.82 2.54
CA MET A 259 -11.92 11.40 3.46
C MET A 259 -13.32 11.48 2.83
N VAL A 260 -13.56 12.50 2.02
CA VAL A 260 -14.82 12.66 1.27
C VAL A 260 -14.91 11.64 0.14
N PHE A 261 -13.82 11.41 -0.59
CA PHE A 261 -13.74 10.39 -1.62
C PHE A 261 -14.00 8.98 -1.06
N ASP A 262 -13.33 8.59 0.03
CA ASP A 262 -13.55 7.30 0.68
C ASP A 262 -15.01 7.12 1.15
N ALA A 263 -15.62 8.18 1.61
CA ALA A 263 -17.03 8.16 1.98
C ALA A 263 -17.96 8.03 0.75
N LEU A 264 -17.62 8.66 -0.38
CA LEU A 264 -18.38 8.51 -1.64
C LEU A 264 -18.37 7.06 -2.12
N ILE A 265 -17.21 6.42 -2.19
CA ILE A 265 -17.06 5.06 -2.70
C ILE A 265 -17.27 3.98 -1.62
N CYS A 266 -17.60 4.34 -0.39
CA CYS A 266 -17.70 3.43 0.76
C CYS A 266 -16.42 2.58 0.94
N ASN A 267 -15.25 3.19 0.92
CA ASN A 267 -13.99 2.49 1.17
C ASN A 267 -13.88 2.13 2.66
N VAL A 268 -14.00 0.86 2.98
CA VAL A 268 -13.98 0.37 4.37
C VAL A 268 -12.59 0.17 4.93
N ASP A 269 -11.54 0.17 4.09
CA ASP A 269 -10.19 -0.29 4.46
C ASP A 269 -9.10 0.81 4.38
N ARG A 270 -9.47 2.08 4.57
CA ARG A 270 -8.49 3.16 4.65
C ARG A 270 -7.76 3.12 5.99
N HIS A 271 -6.85 2.18 6.17
CA HIS A 271 -6.01 2.11 7.37
C HIS A 271 -4.75 2.99 7.23
N LEU A 272 -4.07 3.27 8.37
CA LEU A 272 -2.97 4.25 8.46
C LEU A 272 -1.73 3.96 7.61
N ASN A 273 -1.64 2.78 6.99
CA ASN A 273 -0.57 2.45 6.05
C ASN A 273 -0.99 2.63 4.58
N ASN A 274 -2.27 2.92 4.30
CA ASN A 274 -2.80 3.11 2.94
C ASN A 274 -2.86 4.58 2.51
N PHE A 275 -2.27 5.47 3.27
CA PHE A 275 -2.06 6.89 2.94
C PHE A 275 -0.91 7.47 3.75
N GLY A 276 -0.33 8.56 3.27
CA GLY A 276 0.83 9.18 3.89
C GLY A 276 1.40 10.30 3.01
N VAL A 277 2.69 10.45 3.05
CA VAL A 277 3.39 11.53 2.35
C VAL A 277 4.52 11.01 1.47
N LEU A 278 4.86 11.79 0.45
CA LEU A 278 6.09 11.62 -0.31
C LEU A 278 7.20 12.47 0.31
N VAL A 279 8.39 11.85 0.42
CA VAL A 279 9.55 12.42 1.09
C VAL A 279 10.75 12.44 0.13
N ASP A 280 11.50 13.52 0.13
CA ASP A 280 12.78 13.63 -0.60
C ASP A 280 13.87 12.81 0.10
N ASN A 281 14.45 11.84 -0.59
CA ASN A 281 15.42 10.88 -0.03
C ASN A 281 16.78 11.47 0.33
N ARG A 282 17.09 12.71 -0.07
CA ARG A 282 18.35 13.36 0.26
C ARG A 282 18.22 14.22 1.51
N THR A 283 17.02 14.74 1.77
CA THR A 283 16.81 15.76 2.81
C THR A 283 15.84 15.30 3.90
N ASN A 284 15.13 14.19 3.72
CA ASN A 284 14.00 13.73 4.54
C ASN A 284 12.87 14.77 4.67
N LYS A 285 12.80 15.74 3.75
CA LYS A 285 11.72 16.72 3.76
C LYS A 285 10.47 16.17 3.08
N ILE A 286 9.32 16.38 3.72
CA ILE A 286 8.02 16.07 3.16
C ILE A 286 7.77 16.99 1.97
N LYS A 287 7.36 16.40 0.83
CA LYS A 287 7.09 17.09 -0.44
C LYS A 287 5.61 17.38 -0.65
N CYS A 288 4.79 16.36 -0.54
CA CYS A 288 3.34 16.42 -0.74
C CYS A 288 2.66 15.21 -0.12
N MET A 289 1.33 15.20 -0.07
CA MET A 289 0.57 13.99 0.21
C MET A 289 0.82 12.97 -0.90
N ALA A 290 0.96 11.69 -0.55
CA ALA A 290 1.09 10.63 -1.54
C ALA A 290 -0.20 10.50 -2.37
N PRO A 291 -0.12 10.10 -3.66
CA PRO A 291 -1.32 9.83 -4.43
C PRO A 291 -2.19 8.77 -3.74
N LEU A 292 -3.50 8.86 -3.87
CA LEU A 292 -4.44 7.91 -3.30
C LEU A 292 -4.27 6.53 -3.97
N PHE A 293 -4.26 5.47 -3.18
CA PHE A 293 -4.11 4.09 -3.65
C PHE A 293 -4.85 3.11 -2.73
N ASP A 294 -4.93 1.84 -3.13
CA ASP A 294 -5.51 0.73 -2.38
C ASP A 294 -7.00 0.93 -2.05
N HIS A 295 -7.81 0.92 -3.11
CA HIS A 295 -9.28 1.10 -3.07
C HIS A 295 -10.05 -0.22 -3.28
N GLY A 296 -9.35 -1.34 -3.33
CA GLY A 296 -9.92 -2.66 -3.65
C GLY A 296 -11.03 -3.11 -2.71
N ASN A 297 -11.19 -2.48 -1.54
CA ASN A 297 -12.23 -2.83 -0.57
C ASN A 297 -13.29 -1.72 -0.42
N CYS A 298 -13.85 -1.28 -1.53
CA CYS A 298 -14.91 -0.27 -1.60
C CYS A 298 -16.24 -0.86 -2.09
N MET A 299 -17.23 -0.01 -2.35
CA MET A 299 -18.56 -0.44 -2.82
C MET A 299 -18.52 -1.19 -4.16
N PHE A 300 -17.50 -0.99 -4.98
CA PHE A 300 -17.37 -1.67 -6.27
C PHE A 300 -16.91 -3.13 -6.14
N ASN A 301 -16.41 -3.56 -4.98
CA ASN A 301 -16.03 -4.93 -4.68
C ASN A 301 -17.15 -5.68 -3.94
N LYS A 302 -18.22 -6.04 -4.64
CA LYS A 302 -19.33 -6.81 -4.07
C LYS A 302 -19.61 -8.04 -4.95
N PRO A 303 -19.16 -9.23 -4.53
CA PRO A 303 -19.25 -10.44 -5.38
C PRO A 303 -20.63 -11.09 -5.40
N LYS A 304 -21.53 -10.74 -4.48
CA LYS A 304 -22.86 -11.34 -4.42
C LYS A 304 -23.76 -10.81 -5.53
N GLU A 305 -24.19 -11.71 -6.42
CA GLU A 305 -25.03 -11.39 -7.58
C GLU A 305 -26.39 -10.79 -7.19
N ASP A 306 -26.99 -11.30 -6.10
CA ASP A 306 -28.28 -10.83 -5.58
C ASP A 306 -28.30 -9.33 -5.19
N LEU A 307 -27.14 -8.78 -4.87
CA LEU A 307 -27.02 -7.34 -4.58
C LEU A 307 -27.34 -6.47 -5.80
N TYR A 308 -27.15 -7.00 -7.00
CA TYR A 308 -27.35 -6.26 -8.25
C TYR A 308 -28.74 -6.43 -8.85
N GLU A 309 -29.65 -7.11 -8.16
CA GLU A 309 -31.06 -7.23 -8.60
C GLU A 309 -31.75 -5.86 -8.72
N SER A 310 -31.37 -4.89 -7.89
CA SER A 310 -31.87 -3.54 -7.97
C SER A 310 -30.93 -2.53 -7.29
N THR A 311 -31.03 -1.27 -7.73
CA THR A 311 -30.35 -0.15 -7.05
C THR A 311 -30.69 -0.09 -5.55
N TYR A 312 -31.96 -0.29 -5.21
CA TYR A 312 -32.42 -0.29 -3.81
C TYR A 312 -31.73 -1.37 -2.96
N THR A 313 -31.63 -2.60 -3.47
CA THR A 313 -30.95 -3.70 -2.76
C THR A 313 -29.50 -3.38 -2.52
N PHE A 314 -28.83 -2.85 -3.53
CA PHE A 314 -27.42 -2.48 -3.43
C PHE A 314 -27.21 -1.31 -2.44
N GLU A 315 -28.02 -0.24 -2.51
CA GLU A 315 -27.96 0.90 -1.58
C GLU A 315 -28.20 0.45 -0.13
N LYS A 316 -29.19 -0.40 0.11
CA LYS A 316 -29.44 -0.97 1.44
C LYS A 316 -28.22 -1.68 1.98
N HIS A 317 -27.50 -2.43 1.14
CA HIS A 317 -26.29 -3.12 1.54
C HIS A 317 -25.14 -2.15 1.86
N ILE A 318 -24.82 -1.20 0.96
CA ILE A 318 -23.70 -0.29 1.18
C ILE A 318 -23.92 0.65 2.36
N ASN A 319 -25.15 0.95 2.72
CA ASN A 319 -25.49 1.73 3.93
C ASN A 319 -25.20 0.97 5.24
N THR A 320 -24.90 -0.34 5.18
CA THR A 320 -24.41 -1.10 6.33
C THR A 320 -22.89 -1.08 6.46
N LEU A 321 -22.17 -0.50 5.49
CA LEU A 321 -20.71 -0.45 5.51
C LEU A 321 -20.23 0.67 6.43
N TYR A 322 -19.14 0.40 7.14
CA TYR A 322 -18.47 1.35 8.03
C TYR A 322 -16.98 1.38 7.76
N PRO A 323 -16.33 2.55 7.84
CA PRO A 323 -14.88 2.65 7.73
C PRO A 323 -14.20 2.00 8.96
N THR A 324 -13.08 1.33 8.74
CA THR A 324 -12.35 0.58 9.79
C THR A 324 -11.84 1.47 10.92
N LEU A 325 -11.38 2.69 10.63
CA LEU A 325 -10.66 3.54 11.60
C LEU A 325 -11.43 4.78 12.04
N TRP A 326 -12.52 5.11 11.39
CA TRP A 326 -13.18 6.39 11.58
C TRP A 326 -14.65 6.20 11.94
N ASN A 327 -15.30 7.29 12.29
CA ASN A 327 -16.76 7.35 12.47
C ASN A 327 -17.51 6.84 11.22
N SER A 328 -18.81 6.95 11.14
CA SER A 328 -19.55 6.65 9.92
C SER A 328 -19.11 7.53 8.75
N PHE A 329 -19.30 7.05 7.52
CA PHE A 329 -19.04 7.83 6.29
C PHE A 329 -19.78 9.17 6.32
N GLU A 330 -21.03 9.20 6.80
CA GLU A 330 -21.82 10.42 6.93
C GLU A 330 -21.17 11.45 7.87
N LYS A 331 -20.67 11.01 9.04
CA LYS A 331 -19.96 11.90 9.97
C LYS A 331 -18.66 12.42 9.37
N ASN A 332 -17.94 11.58 8.65
CA ASN A 332 -16.71 11.99 7.97
C ASN A 332 -17.01 13.07 6.93
N ILE A 333 -18.04 12.91 6.10
CA ILE A 333 -18.45 13.91 5.13
C ILE A 333 -18.77 15.24 5.84
N LYS A 334 -19.61 15.24 6.87
CA LYS A 334 -19.98 16.46 7.61
C LYS A 334 -18.77 17.16 8.24
N TYR A 335 -17.74 16.42 8.65
CA TYR A 335 -16.56 16.98 9.28
C TYR A 335 -15.52 17.51 8.31
N PHE A 336 -15.36 16.87 7.14
CA PHE A 336 -14.29 17.15 6.19
C PHE A 336 -14.76 17.89 4.93
N MET A 337 -16.07 18.06 4.72
CA MET A 337 -16.60 18.78 3.59
C MET A 337 -16.35 20.29 3.74
N SER A 338 -15.70 20.87 2.73
CA SER A 338 -15.58 22.31 2.53
C SER A 338 -15.97 22.66 1.11
N GLU A 339 -15.86 23.92 0.72
CA GLU A 339 -16.14 24.36 -0.65
C GLU A 339 -15.26 23.61 -1.67
N ARG A 340 -13.98 23.36 -1.37
CA ARG A 340 -13.08 22.60 -2.26
C ARG A 340 -13.62 21.19 -2.52
N GLN A 341 -13.94 20.42 -1.46
CA GLN A 341 -14.43 19.05 -1.60
C GLN A 341 -15.81 19.01 -2.28
N ARG A 342 -16.65 20.03 -2.06
CA ARG A 342 -17.92 20.17 -2.74
C ARG A 342 -17.74 20.35 -4.25
N GLN A 343 -16.80 21.18 -4.68
CA GLN A 343 -16.47 21.37 -6.08
C GLN A 343 -15.88 20.10 -6.71
N GLU A 344 -14.96 19.40 -6.02
CA GLU A 344 -14.40 18.13 -6.46
C GLU A 344 -15.50 17.07 -6.65
N LEU A 345 -16.39 16.94 -5.68
CA LEU A 345 -17.52 16.01 -5.72
C LEU A 345 -18.52 16.34 -6.84
N SER A 346 -18.78 17.63 -7.07
CA SER A 346 -19.72 18.09 -8.12
C SER A 346 -19.29 17.69 -9.52
N ARG A 347 -17.99 17.46 -9.76
CA ARG A 347 -17.48 16.96 -11.05
C ARG A 347 -17.94 15.55 -11.39
N VAL A 348 -18.41 14.79 -10.39
CA VAL A 348 -18.92 13.43 -10.57
C VAL A 348 -20.41 13.43 -10.96
N LEU A 349 -21.12 14.57 -10.87
CA LEU A 349 -22.50 14.67 -11.33
C LEU A 349 -22.59 14.38 -12.84
N GLY A 350 -23.40 13.39 -13.21
CA GLY A 350 -23.55 12.95 -14.59
C GLY A 350 -22.40 12.08 -15.12
N PHE A 351 -21.34 11.85 -14.35
CA PHE A 351 -20.28 10.93 -14.73
C PHE A 351 -20.80 9.49 -14.71
N ALA A 352 -20.43 8.71 -15.71
CA ALA A 352 -20.69 7.28 -15.78
C ALA A 352 -19.36 6.51 -15.75
N LEU A 353 -19.32 5.43 -14.97
CA LEU A 353 -18.19 4.52 -14.93
C LEU A 353 -17.91 3.98 -16.33
N PRO A 354 -16.70 4.13 -16.86
CA PRO A 354 -16.39 3.69 -18.22
C PRO A 354 -16.32 2.17 -18.30
N LYS A 355 -16.65 1.65 -19.48
CA LYS A 355 -16.27 0.29 -19.83
C LYS A 355 -14.78 0.23 -20.12
N HIS A 356 -14.12 -0.83 -19.66
CA HIS A 356 -12.77 -1.15 -20.06
C HIS A 356 -12.78 -1.84 -21.43
N ASP A 357 -11.74 -1.64 -22.25
CA ASP A 357 -11.71 -2.15 -23.63
C ASP A 357 -11.82 -3.68 -23.73
N LYS A 358 -11.32 -4.42 -22.73
CA LYS A 358 -11.24 -5.88 -22.75
C LYS A 358 -12.00 -6.58 -21.62
N TYR A 359 -12.02 -5.98 -20.42
CA TYR A 359 -12.47 -6.66 -19.20
C TYR A 359 -13.59 -5.84 -18.53
N ASN A 360 -14.80 -6.38 -18.50
CA ASN A 360 -15.96 -5.65 -17.98
C ASN A 360 -16.78 -6.52 -17.03
N VAL A 361 -17.40 -5.90 -16.04
CA VAL A 361 -18.56 -6.47 -15.37
C VAL A 361 -19.76 -6.48 -16.34
N SER A 362 -20.83 -7.22 -16.03
CA SER A 362 -22.04 -7.21 -16.86
C SER A 362 -22.65 -5.81 -16.92
N ASP A 363 -23.37 -5.51 -18.01
CA ASP A 363 -24.03 -4.21 -18.20
C ASP A 363 -25.04 -3.93 -17.09
N ASP A 364 -25.75 -4.92 -16.60
CA ASP A 364 -26.71 -4.78 -15.50
C ASP A 364 -26.01 -4.32 -14.21
N LYS A 365 -24.87 -4.94 -13.86
CA LYS A 365 -24.07 -4.51 -12.72
C LYS A 365 -23.54 -3.09 -12.89
N LEU A 366 -23.00 -2.77 -14.05
CA LEU A 366 -22.47 -1.45 -14.34
C LEU A 366 -23.56 -0.39 -14.22
N ASN A 367 -24.79 -0.68 -14.69
CA ASN A 367 -25.94 0.20 -14.58
C ASN A 367 -26.32 0.42 -13.11
N VAL A 368 -26.40 -0.62 -12.29
CA VAL A 368 -26.68 -0.48 -10.85
C VAL A 368 -25.61 0.37 -10.17
N LEU A 369 -24.31 0.11 -10.42
CA LEU A 369 -23.19 0.88 -9.86
C LEU A 369 -23.25 2.36 -10.25
N ASN A 370 -23.59 2.65 -11.49
CA ASN A 370 -23.77 4.03 -11.98
C ASN A 370 -24.93 4.76 -11.29
N HIS A 371 -26.08 4.11 -11.16
CA HIS A 371 -27.23 4.71 -10.47
C HIS A 371 -26.91 4.98 -8.99
N VAL A 372 -26.30 4.01 -8.31
CA VAL A 372 -25.89 4.17 -6.90
C VAL A 372 -24.87 5.29 -6.75
N LEU A 373 -23.85 5.35 -7.60
CA LEU A 373 -22.85 6.42 -7.55
C LEU A 373 -23.53 7.79 -7.68
N GLN A 374 -24.43 7.97 -8.65
CA GLN A 374 -25.13 9.24 -8.89
C GLN A 374 -26.07 9.60 -7.73
N ASN A 375 -26.79 8.64 -7.15
CA ASN A 375 -27.66 8.87 -6.00
C ASN A 375 -26.83 9.31 -4.78
N ARG A 376 -25.66 8.68 -4.54
CA ARG A 376 -24.77 9.07 -3.44
C ARG A 376 -24.21 10.46 -3.62
N VAL A 377 -23.70 10.81 -4.82
CA VAL A 377 -23.20 12.17 -5.09
C VAL A 377 -24.26 13.21 -4.80
N LYS A 378 -25.48 13.03 -5.33
CA LYS A 378 -26.60 13.94 -5.10
C LYS A 378 -26.94 14.05 -3.61
N SER A 379 -27.10 12.90 -2.94
CA SER A 379 -27.43 12.86 -1.51
C SER A 379 -26.37 13.57 -0.65
N ILE A 380 -25.09 13.40 -0.95
CA ILE A 380 -24.01 14.07 -0.21
C ILE A 380 -24.06 15.59 -0.47
N LEU A 381 -24.23 16.03 -1.70
CA LEU A 381 -24.30 17.46 -2.06
C LEU A 381 -25.51 18.16 -1.47
N ASP A 382 -26.68 17.48 -1.43
CA ASP A 382 -27.94 18.03 -0.92
C ASP A 382 -27.96 18.11 0.61
N ASN A 383 -27.35 17.12 1.30
CA ASN A 383 -27.38 17.04 2.78
C ASN A 383 -26.22 17.77 3.48
N CYS A 384 -25.22 18.23 2.73
CA CYS A 384 -24.11 19.03 3.23
C CYS A 384 -24.30 20.49 2.79
N VAL A 385 -25.26 21.18 3.40
CA VAL A 385 -25.33 22.65 3.32
C VAL A 385 -24.20 23.18 4.21
N LEU A 386 -23.28 23.95 3.63
CA LEU A 386 -22.17 24.63 4.32
C LEU A 386 -22.69 25.74 5.22
#